data_7239694fb6e9956e90d6c60f2de8c637
#
_entry.id   7239694fb6e9956e90d6c60f2de8c637
#
_cell.length_a   1.000
_cell.length_b   1.000
_cell.length_c   1.000
_cell.angle_alpha   90.00
_cell.angle_beta   90.00
_cell.angle_gamma   90.00
#
_symmetry.space_group_name_H-M   'P 1'
#
loop_
_entity.id
_entity.type
_entity.pdbx_description
1 polymer ?
#
loop_
_entity_poly.entity_id
_entity_poly.type
_entity_poly.pdbx_seq_one_letter_code
_entity_poly.pdbx_strand_id
1 'polypeptide(L)'
;MKRRIVVLIASFIFIYIFNFSIPRLMPGDPFSYTSSVSGEDITMEFRKEQRIMMEKYYGLDKPFGEQFIETIKKNIKGDLGISIHYKREVTEILKERIPWTLYIMGTTLIISLIIGSFLALICVRSNRFDKVIYGILSVITEIPPFLIGIILLFFIAAQVKFIPLSGAVTSFKEYKNTLQWVYDIFIHSLLPISAMCIVTIPKFYFTARASFLNILEKPYLLNAKAKGLKENIILWKYIFINGITPIVARVFLSIGSTIGGTLLIENVFAYPGLGTVMKEAVRFRDYTMIQGIFLLSSIIVLISLFISDSINNYIDKRGV
;
A
#
# COMPACT_ATOMS: atom_id res chain seq x y z
N MET A 1 -25.62 -7.02 8.04
CA MET A 1 -24.66 -6.32 8.91
C MET A 1 -24.00 -7.23 9.94
N LYS A 2 -24.73 -7.91 10.83
CA LYS A 2 -24.13 -8.76 11.90
C LYS A 2 -23.10 -9.78 11.39
N ARG A 3 -23.43 -10.58 10.36
CA ARG A 3 -22.50 -11.59 9.79
C ARG A 3 -21.17 -10.98 9.30
N ARG A 4 -21.18 -9.77 8.76
CA ARG A 4 -19.97 -9.10 8.25
C ARG A 4 -19.07 -8.61 9.36
N ILE A 5 -19.65 -8.05 10.42
CA ILE A 5 -18.90 -7.63 11.61
C ILE A 5 -18.23 -8.86 12.25
N VAL A 6 -18.94 -10.00 12.31
CA VAL A 6 -18.36 -11.25 12.82
C VAL A 6 -17.18 -11.72 11.95
N VAL A 7 -17.33 -11.69 10.62
CA VAL A 7 -16.23 -12.05 9.70
C VAL A 7 -15.05 -11.10 9.87
N LEU A 8 -15.28 -9.80 9.98
CA LEU A 8 -14.22 -8.79 10.16
C LEU A 8 -13.47 -9.01 11.49
N ILE A 9 -14.18 -9.25 12.58
CA ILE A 9 -13.58 -9.54 13.89
C ILE A 9 -12.80 -10.85 13.83
N ALA A 10 -13.36 -11.90 13.25
CA ALA A 10 -12.67 -13.18 13.10
C ALA A 10 -11.39 -13.05 12.26
N SER A 11 -11.45 -12.31 11.14
CA SER A 11 -10.29 -12.01 10.31
C SER A 11 -9.24 -11.22 11.08
N PHE A 12 -9.64 -10.21 11.86
CA PHE A 12 -8.72 -9.43 12.68
C PHE A 12 -8.01 -10.29 13.71
N ILE A 13 -8.74 -11.14 14.44
CA ILE A 13 -8.17 -12.05 15.44
C ILE A 13 -7.17 -13.00 14.78
N PHE A 14 -7.54 -13.59 13.64
CA PHE A 14 -6.68 -14.49 12.88
C PHE A 14 -5.38 -13.78 12.44
N ILE A 15 -5.51 -12.62 11.80
CA ILE A 15 -4.36 -11.82 11.36
C ILE A 15 -3.49 -11.41 12.57
N TYR A 16 -4.09 -11.04 13.69
CA TYR A 16 -3.37 -10.63 14.89
C TYR A 16 -2.53 -11.79 15.48
N ILE A 17 -3.07 -13.01 15.50
CA ILE A 17 -2.34 -14.22 15.94
C ILE A 17 -1.11 -14.45 15.05
N PHE A 18 -1.28 -14.37 13.72
CA PHE A 18 -0.17 -14.52 12.77
C PHE A 18 0.86 -13.41 12.93
N ASN A 19 0.40 -12.17 13.08
CA ASN A 19 1.24 -11.01 13.27
C ASN A 19 2.13 -11.10 14.52
N PHE A 20 1.58 -11.66 15.60
CA PHE A 20 2.33 -11.92 16.81
C PHE A 20 3.32 -13.10 16.64
N SER A 21 2.91 -14.17 15.95
CA SER A 21 3.67 -15.42 15.86
C SER A 21 4.81 -15.34 14.85
N ILE A 22 4.60 -14.74 13.66
CA ILE A 22 5.58 -14.72 12.56
C ILE A 22 6.95 -14.16 13.00
N PRO A 23 7.06 -12.98 13.63
CA PRO A 23 8.36 -12.45 14.03
C PRO A 23 9.11 -13.38 14.99
N ARG A 24 8.37 -14.05 15.89
CA ARG A 24 8.95 -14.98 16.89
C ARG A 24 9.39 -16.33 16.32
N LEU A 25 8.84 -16.69 15.15
CA LEU A 25 9.25 -17.89 14.41
C LEU A 25 10.43 -17.65 13.47
N MET A 26 10.86 -16.39 13.31
CA MET A 26 12.02 -16.06 12.49
C MET A 26 13.30 -16.68 13.09
N PRO A 27 14.14 -17.34 12.27
CA PRO A 27 15.38 -17.90 12.75
C PRO A 27 16.36 -16.82 13.21
N GLY A 28 17.05 -17.07 14.33
CA GLY A 28 18.07 -16.17 14.89
C GLY A 28 17.61 -15.41 16.12
N ASP A 29 18.52 -14.63 16.68
CA ASP A 29 18.36 -13.92 17.96
C ASP A 29 18.14 -12.41 17.69
N PRO A 30 17.09 -11.77 18.28
CA PRO A 30 16.86 -10.35 18.14
C PRO A 30 17.94 -9.47 18.77
N PHE A 31 18.77 -10.04 19.64
CA PHE A 31 19.86 -9.34 20.30
C PHE A 31 21.24 -9.61 19.70
N SER A 32 21.34 -10.45 18.63
CA SER A 32 22.57 -10.57 17.86
C SER A 32 22.73 -9.37 16.93
N TYR A 33 23.80 -8.62 17.10
CA TYR A 33 24.12 -7.46 16.26
C TYR A 33 24.96 -7.91 15.07
N THR A 34 24.40 -7.80 13.88
CA THR A 34 25.18 -8.04 12.65
C THR A 34 25.62 -6.69 12.10
N SER A 35 26.90 -6.36 12.24
CA SER A 35 27.48 -5.17 11.61
C SER A 35 28.21 -5.59 10.35
N SER A 36 27.84 -5.02 9.20
CA SER A 36 28.58 -5.19 7.95
C SER A 36 29.69 -4.14 7.91
N VAL A 37 30.86 -4.50 8.32
CA VAL A 37 32.08 -3.71 8.14
C VAL A 37 32.89 -4.38 7.03
N SER A 38 33.12 -3.66 5.93
CA SER A 38 33.98 -4.12 4.81
C SER A 38 33.51 -5.39 4.08
N GLY A 39 32.18 -5.65 4.02
CA GLY A 39 31.65 -6.79 3.26
C GLY A 39 31.62 -8.13 4.00
N GLU A 40 32.09 -8.19 5.23
CA GLU A 40 31.94 -9.34 6.12
C GLU A 40 30.87 -9.06 7.18
N ASP A 41 29.93 -9.97 7.35
CA ASP A 41 28.92 -9.90 8.40
C ASP A 41 29.57 -10.31 9.74
N ILE A 42 30.00 -9.33 10.53
CA ILE A 42 30.50 -9.55 11.88
C ILE A 42 29.32 -9.59 12.83
N THR A 43 29.05 -10.77 13.38
CA THR A 43 28.02 -10.95 14.41
C THR A 43 28.63 -10.66 15.78
N MET A 44 28.25 -9.52 16.38
CA MET A 44 28.60 -9.22 17.76
C MET A 44 27.50 -9.77 18.68
N GLU A 45 27.86 -10.77 19.48
CA GLU A 45 26.96 -11.25 20.54
C GLU A 45 27.11 -10.40 21.79
N PHE A 46 26.00 -9.99 22.37
CA PHE A 46 25.99 -9.38 23.69
C PHE A 46 26.53 -10.36 24.74
N ARG A 47 27.20 -9.85 25.78
CA ARG A 47 27.56 -10.68 26.95
C ARG A 47 26.29 -11.30 27.53
N LYS A 48 26.40 -12.55 28.02
CA LYS A 48 25.24 -13.31 28.54
C LYS A 48 24.38 -12.51 29.53
N GLU A 49 25.01 -11.73 30.39
CA GLU A 49 24.31 -10.89 31.38
C GLU A 49 23.48 -9.77 30.70
N GLN A 50 24.03 -9.11 29.70
CA GLN A 50 23.34 -8.07 28.92
C GLN A 50 22.17 -8.66 28.12
N ARG A 51 22.33 -9.83 27.57
CA ARG A 51 21.28 -10.55 26.87
C ARG A 51 20.12 -10.89 27.80
N ILE A 52 20.36 -11.45 28.97
CA ILE A 52 19.33 -11.78 29.96
C ILE A 52 18.56 -10.50 30.40
N MET A 53 19.27 -9.39 30.59
CA MET A 53 18.64 -8.10 30.88
C MET A 53 17.71 -7.65 29.74
N MET A 54 18.14 -7.75 28.49
CA MET A 54 17.36 -7.39 27.33
C MET A 54 16.14 -8.30 27.14
N GLU A 55 16.31 -9.61 27.25
CA GLU A 55 15.21 -10.58 27.18
C GLU A 55 14.12 -10.25 28.22
N LYS A 56 14.54 -9.93 29.44
CA LYS A 56 13.62 -9.54 30.53
C LYS A 56 12.97 -8.20 30.28
N TYR A 57 13.71 -7.22 29.77
CA TYR A 57 13.18 -5.90 29.45
C TYR A 57 12.10 -5.92 28.36
N TYR A 58 12.31 -6.74 27.31
CA TYR A 58 11.34 -6.91 26.23
C TYR A 58 10.31 -8.03 26.52
N GLY A 59 10.41 -8.70 27.69
CA GLY A 59 9.50 -9.77 28.10
C GLY A 59 9.60 -11.04 27.25
N LEU A 60 10.73 -11.26 26.60
CA LEU A 60 10.98 -12.44 25.73
C LEU A 60 11.36 -13.67 26.55
N ASP A 61 11.66 -13.51 27.84
CA ASP A 61 11.90 -14.57 28.83
C ASP A 61 10.63 -15.31 29.26
N LYS A 62 9.45 -14.73 29.00
CA LYS A 62 8.16 -15.29 29.41
C LYS A 62 7.65 -16.36 28.43
N PRO A 63 6.77 -17.28 28.91
CA PRO A 63 6.08 -18.22 28.03
C PRO A 63 5.31 -17.50 26.93
N PHE A 64 5.23 -18.09 25.73
CA PHE A 64 4.59 -17.51 24.56
C PHE A 64 3.16 -16.97 24.81
N GLY A 65 2.35 -17.71 25.60
CA GLY A 65 0.99 -17.29 25.94
C GLY A 65 0.93 -16.03 26.80
N GLU A 66 1.86 -15.88 27.75
CA GLU A 66 1.93 -14.67 28.59
C GLU A 66 2.37 -13.46 27.76
N GLN A 67 3.38 -13.63 26.90
CA GLN A 67 3.80 -12.58 25.96
C GLN A 67 2.64 -12.13 25.08
N PHE A 68 1.82 -13.07 24.58
CA PHE A 68 0.67 -12.77 23.74
C PHE A 68 -0.37 -11.92 24.48
N ILE A 69 -0.76 -12.33 25.69
CA ILE A 69 -1.74 -11.63 26.52
C ILE A 69 -1.25 -10.24 26.91
N GLU A 70 0.00 -10.10 27.30
CA GLU A 70 0.59 -8.80 27.63
C GLU A 70 0.65 -7.86 26.43
N THR A 71 1.02 -8.39 25.26
CA THR A 71 1.05 -7.62 24.01
C THR A 71 -0.35 -7.12 23.64
N ILE A 72 -1.39 -7.95 23.76
CA ILE A 72 -2.77 -7.52 23.54
C ILE A 72 -3.15 -6.39 24.49
N LYS A 73 -2.86 -6.53 25.79
CA LYS A 73 -3.20 -5.52 26.79
C LYS A 73 -2.52 -4.17 26.52
N LYS A 74 -1.27 -4.18 26.05
CA LYS A 74 -0.51 -2.98 25.65
C LYS A 74 -1.09 -2.37 24.38
N ASN A 75 -1.30 -3.17 23.34
CA ASN A 75 -1.81 -2.70 22.05
C ASN A 75 -3.21 -2.08 22.15
N ILE A 76 -4.09 -2.61 23.00
CA ILE A 76 -5.43 -2.01 23.26
C ILE A 76 -5.30 -0.60 23.86
N LYS A 77 -4.24 -0.33 24.62
CA LYS A 77 -3.95 0.99 25.19
C LYS A 77 -3.20 1.91 24.21
N GLY A 78 -2.89 1.44 23.01
CA GLY A 78 -2.11 2.17 22.01
C GLY A 78 -0.60 2.12 22.23
N ASP A 79 -0.12 1.34 23.22
CA ASP A 79 1.29 1.09 23.45
C ASP A 79 1.77 -0.07 22.56
N LEU A 80 2.52 0.24 21.51
CA LEU A 80 3.12 -0.73 20.59
C LEU A 80 4.51 -1.20 21.06
N GLY A 81 4.98 -0.72 22.20
CA GLY A 81 6.29 -1.04 22.76
C GLY A 81 7.42 -0.21 22.17
N ILE A 82 8.65 -0.59 22.58
CA ILE A 82 9.89 0.05 22.17
C ILE A 82 10.56 -0.80 21.12
N SER A 83 11.02 -0.18 20.03
CA SER A 83 11.80 -0.82 18.99
C SER A 83 13.14 -1.35 19.52
N ILE A 84 13.46 -2.59 19.21
CA ILE A 84 14.72 -3.22 19.64
C ILE A 84 15.92 -2.56 18.94
N HIS A 85 15.76 -2.21 17.66
CA HIS A 85 16.80 -1.60 16.84
C HIS A 85 16.94 -0.09 17.07
N TYR A 86 15.84 0.66 16.96
CA TYR A 86 15.85 2.12 17.04
C TYR A 86 15.90 2.67 18.47
N LYS A 87 15.61 1.86 19.49
CA LYS A 87 15.56 2.26 20.92
C LYS A 87 14.59 3.43 21.20
N ARG A 88 13.55 3.56 20.38
CA ARG A 88 12.49 4.56 20.46
C ARG A 88 11.13 3.89 20.47
N GLU A 89 10.09 4.59 20.88
CA GLU A 89 8.72 4.07 20.79
C GLU A 89 8.32 3.78 19.35
N VAL A 90 7.74 2.60 19.13
CA VAL A 90 7.24 2.18 17.81
C VAL A 90 6.21 3.18 17.29
N THR A 91 5.31 3.67 18.16
CA THR A 91 4.28 4.65 17.81
C THR A 91 4.85 5.96 17.26
N GLU A 92 5.97 6.46 17.80
CA GLU A 92 6.63 7.66 17.30
C GLU A 92 7.21 7.44 15.90
N ILE A 93 7.95 6.33 15.74
CA ILE A 93 8.55 5.98 14.44
C ILE A 93 7.46 5.82 13.38
N LEU A 94 6.36 5.13 13.70
CA LEU A 94 5.25 4.97 12.77
C LEU A 94 4.63 6.32 12.38
N LYS A 95 4.41 7.23 13.32
CA LYS A 95 3.89 8.58 13.04
C LYS A 95 4.77 9.37 12.08
N GLU A 96 6.09 9.21 12.15
CA GLU A 96 7.06 9.86 11.24
C GLU A 96 7.03 9.26 9.82
N ARG A 97 6.73 7.96 9.70
CA ARG A 97 6.86 7.20 8.43
C ARG A 97 5.56 7.03 7.67
N ILE A 98 4.43 6.92 8.38
CA ILE A 98 3.10 6.77 7.77
C ILE A 98 2.79 7.83 6.71
N PRO A 99 3.03 9.14 6.93
CA PRO A 99 2.69 10.17 5.93
C PRO A 99 3.34 9.92 4.58
N TRP A 100 4.57 9.44 4.53
CA TRP A 100 5.30 9.15 3.30
C TRP A 100 4.68 7.98 2.53
N THR A 101 4.38 6.89 3.23
CA THR A 101 3.69 5.73 2.63
C THR A 101 2.30 6.11 2.12
N LEU A 102 1.52 6.85 2.92
CA LEU A 102 0.19 7.31 2.54
C LEU A 102 0.23 8.27 1.35
N TYR A 103 1.25 9.12 1.25
CA TYR A 103 1.45 10.01 0.11
C TYR A 103 1.66 9.22 -1.20
N ILE A 104 2.61 8.28 -1.24
CA ILE A 104 2.84 7.43 -2.42
C ILE A 104 1.59 6.62 -2.76
N MET A 105 1.01 5.94 -1.77
CA MET A 105 -0.18 5.11 -1.96
C MET A 105 -1.38 5.93 -2.42
N GLY A 106 -1.68 7.03 -1.74
CA GLY A 106 -2.84 7.87 -2.03
C GLY A 106 -2.76 8.52 -3.41
N THR A 107 -1.62 9.09 -3.77
CA THR A 107 -1.40 9.67 -5.10
C THR A 107 -1.48 8.61 -6.20
N THR A 108 -0.90 7.42 -5.98
CA THR A 108 -1.02 6.29 -6.91
C THR A 108 -2.47 5.90 -7.14
N LEU A 109 -3.26 5.75 -6.07
CA LEU A 109 -4.67 5.35 -6.19
C LEU A 109 -5.51 6.41 -6.92
N ILE A 110 -5.30 7.71 -6.62
CA ILE A 110 -6.01 8.81 -7.28
C ILE A 110 -5.67 8.86 -8.77
N ILE A 111 -4.39 8.84 -9.12
CA ILE A 111 -3.95 8.88 -10.52
C ILE A 111 -4.46 7.66 -11.28
N SER A 112 -4.34 6.47 -10.68
CA SER A 112 -4.78 5.22 -11.31
C SER A 112 -6.30 5.15 -11.48
N LEU A 113 -7.07 5.66 -10.53
CA LEU A 113 -8.51 5.81 -10.63
C LEU A 113 -8.90 6.69 -11.83
N ILE A 114 -8.28 7.87 -11.93
CA ILE A 114 -8.60 8.84 -13.00
C ILE A 114 -8.20 8.27 -14.36
N ILE A 115 -6.95 7.86 -14.53
CA ILE A 115 -6.42 7.39 -15.81
C ILE A 115 -7.10 6.08 -16.22
N GLY A 116 -7.24 5.11 -15.31
CA GLY A 116 -7.84 3.82 -15.62
C GLY A 116 -9.31 3.93 -16.01
N SER A 117 -10.08 4.76 -15.30
CA SER A 117 -11.50 4.98 -15.61
C SER A 117 -11.68 5.74 -16.93
N PHE A 118 -10.85 6.76 -17.17
CA PHE A 118 -10.90 7.53 -18.42
C PHE A 118 -10.51 6.68 -19.63
N LEU A 119 -9.45 5.89 -19.50
CA LEU A 119 -9.02 4.96 -20.55
C LEU A 119 -10.10 3.94 -20.87
N ALA A 120 -10.75 3.37 -19.86
CA ALA A 120 -11.87 2.45 -20.05
C ALA A 120 -13.04 3.11 -20.79
N LEU A 121 -13.38 4.36 -20.44
CA LEU A 121 -14.46 5.11 -21.08
C LEU A 121 -14.19 5.35 -22.57
N ILE A 122 -12.94 5.59 -22.94
CA ILE A 122 -12.52 5.74 -24.35
C ILE A 122 -12.58 4.38 -25.05
N CYS A 123 -12.05 3.34 -24.45
CA CYS A 123 -11.94 2.01 -25.06
C CYS A 123 -13.30 1.38 -25.38
N VAL A 124 -14.30 1.58 -24.52
CA VAL A 124 -15.66 1.06 -24.70
C VAL A 124 -16.34 1.58 -25.98
N ARG A 125 -15.83 2.66 -26.59
CA ARG A 125 -16.34 3.20 -27.88
C ARG A 125 -15.89 2.40 -29.11
N SER A 126 -14.75 1.70 -29.04
CA SER A 126 -14.15 1.02 -30.19
C SER A 126 -13.69 -0.39 -29.83
N ASN A 127 -14.38 -1.38 -30.34
CA ASN A 127 -14.12 -2.80 -30.06
C ASN A 127 -12.68 -3.25 -30.42
N ARG A 128 -12.09 -2.67 -31.48
CA ARG A 128 -10.71 -2.99 -31.90
C ARG A 128 -9.69 -2.39 -30.94
N PHE A 129 -9.89 -1.13 -30.55
CA PHE A 129 -9.01 -0.42 -29.63
C PHE A 129 -9.07 -1.04 -28.22
N ASP A 130 -10.29 -1.39 -27.76
CA ASP A 130 -10.50 -2.07 -26.50
C ASP A 130 -9.74 -3.39 -26.38
N LYS A 131 -9.79 -4.26 -27.43
CA LYS A 131 -9.06 -5.54 -27.42
C LYS A 131 -7.55 -5.37 -27.29
N VAL A 132 -6.97 -4.40 -27.98
CA VAL A 132 -5.52 -4.13 -27.94
C VAL A 132 -5.11 -3.63 -26.56
N ILE A 133 -5.80 -2.62 -26.04
CA ILE A 133 -5.50 -2.05 -24.71
C ILE A 133 -5.71 -3.09 -23.59
N TYR A 134 -6.81 -3.86 -23.67
CA TYR A 134 -7.07 -4.96 -22.75
C TYR A 134 -5.91 -5.96 -22.70
N GLY A 135 -5.42 -6.40 -23.89
CA GLY A 135 -4.30 -7.34 -23.98
C GLY A 135 -3.01 -6.79 -23.37
N ILE A 136 -2.65 -5.53 -23.70
CA ILE A 136 -1.46 -4.88 -23.14
C ILE A 136 -1.56 -4.75 -21.61
N LEU A 137 -2.67 -4.24 -21.11
CA LEU A 137 -2.86 -4.03 -19.67
C LEU A 137 -2.94 -5.34 -18.89
N SER A 138 -3.43 -6.42 -19.50
CA SER A 138 -3.44 -7.76 -18.87
C SER A 138 -2.02 -8.26 -18.60
N VAL A 139 -1.09 -8.05 -19.52
CA VAL A 139 0.32 -8.43 -19.32
C VAL A 139 0.96 -7.57 -18.25
N ILE A 140 0.72 -6.26 -18.26
CA ILE A 140 1.30 -5.33 -17.29
C ILE A 140 0.86 -5.65 -15.85
N THR A 141 -0.37 -6.12 -15.67
CA THR A 141 -0.91 -6.43 -14.32
C THR A 141 -0.14 -7.54 -13.60
N GLU A 142 0.48 -8.44 -14.35
CA GLU A 142 1.23 -9.58 -13.81
C GLU A 142 2.65 -9.19 -13.37
N ILE A 143 3.13 -8.01 -13.75
CA ILE A 143 4.48 -7.55 -13.40
C ILE A 143 4.49 -6.99 -11.98
N PRO A 144 5.35 -7.49 -11.07
CA PRO A 144 5.49 -6.91 -9.73
C PRO A 144 5.92 -5.44 -9.78
N PRO A 145 5.31 -4.55 -8.96
CA PRO A 145 5.62 -3.10 -8.98
C PRO A 145 7.10 -2.79 -8.78
N PHE A 146 7.79 -3.52 -7.91
CA PHE A 146 9.21 -3.28 -7.63
C PHE A 146 10.11 -3.54 -8.83
N LEU A 147 9.78 -4.50 -9.69
CA LEU A 147 10.52 -4.74 -10.93
C LEU A 147 10.39 -3.54 -11.89
N ILE A 148 9.18 -3.00 -12.04
CA ILE A 148 8.98 -1.74 -12.78
C ILE A 148 9.81 -0.61 -12.15
N GLY A 149 9.81 -0.50 -10.82
CA GLY A 149 10.63 0.48 -10.10
C GLY A 149 12.11 0.38 -10.43
N ILE A 150 12.68 -0.83 -10.43
CA ILE A 150 14.07 -1.09 -10.80
C ILE A 150 14.34 -0.70 -12.26
N ILE A 151 13.46 -1.07 -13.18
CA ILE A 151 13.58 -0.72 -14.59
C ILE A 151 13.58 0.80 -14.78
N LEU A 152 12.64 1.52 -14.15
CA LEU A 152 12.58 2.98 -14.23
C LEU A 152 13.83 3.64 -13.62
N LEU A 153 14.35 3.08 -12.54
CA LEU A 153 15.55 3.60 -11.89
C LEU A 153 16.78 3.49 -12.81
N PHE A 154 16.98 2.33 -13.46
CA PHE A 154 18.13 2.11 -14.33
C PHE A 154 18.00 2.82 -15.70
N PHE A 155 16.83 2.81 -16.31
CA PHE A 155 16.65 3.34 -17.66
C PHE A 155 16.22 4.80 -17.72
N ILE A 156 15.63 5.34 -16.66
CA ILE A 156 15.20 6.74 -16.63
C ILE A 156 16.05 7.55 -15.65
N ALA A 157 16.07 7.20 -14.37
CA ALA A 157 16.75 8.01 -13.38
C ALA A 157 18.25 8.08 -13.61
N ALA A 158 18.89 6.98 -14.01
CA ALA A 158 20.34 6.97 -14.30
C ALA A 158 20.74 7.84 -15.50
N GLN A 159 19.80 8.12 -16.43
CA GLN A 159 20.07 8.89 -17.65
C GLN A 159 19.58 10.35 -17.54
N VAL A 160 18.59 10.61 -16.70
CA VAL A 160 17.93 11.91 -16.60
C VAL A 160 18.35 12.62 -15.31
N LYS A 161 19.35 13.49 -15.44
CA LYS A 161 20.03 14.16 -14.31
C LYS A 161 19.13 14.92 -13.32
N PHE A 162 17.94 15.37 -13.73
CA PHE A 162 17.03 16.09 -12.85
C PHE A 162 16.12 15.19 -12.01
N ILE A 163 16.12 13.87 -12.29
CA ILE A 163 15.31 12.90 -11.53
C ILE A 163 16.21 12.27 -10.47
N PRO A 164 15.88 12.42 -9.17
CA PRO A 164 16.65 11.82 -8.09
C PRO A 164 16.59 10.30 -8.11
N LEU A 165 17.70 9.66 -7.77
CA LEU A 165 17.80 8.20 -7.70
C LEU A 165 17.16 7.61 -6.44
N SER A 166 17.14 8.37 -5.34
CA SER A 166 16.70 7.88 -4.03
C SER A 166 16.27 8.99 -3.09
N GLY A 167 15.57 8.61 -2.02
CA GLY A 167 15.09 9.52 -0.97
C GLY A 167 13.78 10.22 -1.32
N ALA A 168 13.25 10.98 -0.38
CA ALA A 168 12.04 11.78 -0.56
C ALA A 168 12.34 13.27 -0.76
N VAL A 169 13.55 13.69 -0.39
CA VAL A 169 14.04 15.07 -0.50
C VAL A 169 15.55 15.05 -0.76
N THR A 170 16.05 16.14 -1.34
CA THR A 170 17.48 16.30 -1.60
C THR A 170 18.24 16.49 -0.28
N SER A 171 19.21 15.61 0.00
CA SER A 171 20.02 15.66 1.22
C SER A 171 20.79 16.98 1.33
N PHE A 172 20.84 17.52 2.55
CA PHE A 172 21.57 18.76 2.87
C PHE A 172 21.12 20.01 2.11
N LYS A 173 19.96 19.99 1.47
CA LYS A 173 19.43 21.15 0.75
C LYS A 173 18.65 22.06 1.71
N GLU A 174 19.03 23.32 1.80
CA GLU A 174 18.28 24.36 2.49
C GLU A 174 17.19 24.91 1.60
N TYR A 175 15.94 24.89 2.09
CA TYR A 175 14.77 25.37 1.35
C TYR A 175 14.45 26.80 1.78
N LYS A 176 14.40 27.72 0.82
CA LYS A 176 14.04 29.13 1.08
C LYS A 176 12.57 29.32 1.41
N ASN A 177 11.71 28.42 0.94
CA ASN A 177 10.27 28.44 1.19
C ASN A 177 9.65 27.05 1.07
N THR A 178 8.44 26.89 1.60
CA THR A 178 7.67 25.63 1.57
C THR A 178 7.44 25.11 0.15
N LEU A 179 7.31 25.99 -0.83
CA LEU A 179 7.03 25.64 -2.21
C LEU A 179 8.20 24.89 -2.86
N GLN A 180 9.43 25.29 -2.55
CA GLN A 180 10.64 24.57 -2.99
C GLN A 180 10.75 23.19 -2.35
N TRP A 181 10.38 23.05 -1.09
CA TRP A 181 10.34 21.76 -0.40
C TRP A 181 9.28 20.83 -1.01
N VAL A 182 8.06 21.32 -1.24
CA VAL A 182 6.99 20.54 -1.89
C VAL A 182 7.38 20.12 -3.33
N TYR A 183 8.01 21.02 -4.09
CA TYR A 183 8.50 20.70 -5.42
C TYR A 183 9.58 19.61 -5.38
N ASP A 184 10.48 19.65 -4.41
CA ASP A 184 11.53 18.64 -4.24
C ASP A 184 10.92 17.26 -3.93
N ILE A 185 9.94 17.19 -3.01
CA ILE A 185 9.18 15.96 -2.74
C ILE A 185 8.50 15.44 -4.01
N PHE A 186 7.86 16.33 -4.79
CA PHE A 186 7.19 15.95 -6.03
C PHE A 186 8.16 15.29 -7.02
N ILE A 187 9.34 15.88 -7.23
CA ILE A 187 10.36 15.31 -8.16
C ILE A 187 10.84 13.93 -7.66
N HIS A 188 11.13 13.79 -6.36
CA HIS A 188 11.56 12.51 -5.77
C HIS A 188 10.47 11.43 -5.83
N SER A 189 9.21 11.81 -5.82
CA SER A 189 8.08 10.88 -5.86
C SER A 189 7.66 10.45 -7.27
N LEU A 190 8.16 11.11 -8.33
CA LEU A 190 7.75 10.82 -9.71
C LEU A 190 7.95 9.36 -10.09
N LEU A 191 9.14 8.81 -9.87
CA LEU A 191 9.43 7.42 -10.25
C LEU A 191 8.72 6.40 -9.36
N PRO A 192 8.73 6.51 -8.02
CA PRO A 192 7.95 5.63 -7.14
C PRO A 192 6.47 5.58 -7.53
N ILE A 193 5.84 6.75 -7.70
CA ILE A 193 4.43 6.84 -8.09
C ILE A 193 4.21 6.27 -9.49
N SER A 194 5.07 6.58 -10.46
CA SER A 194 4.95 6.07 -11.82
C SER A 194 5.03 4.54 -11.86
N ALA A 195 5.98 3.94 -11.14
CA ALA A 195 6.12 2.49 -11.04
C ALA A 195 4.85 1.82 -10.49
N MET A 196 4.30 2.41 -9.42
CA MET A 196 3.05 1.95 -8.81
C MET A 196 1.85 2.15 -9.75
N CYS A 197 1.76 3.30 -10.45
CA CYS A 197 0.68 3.61 -11.37
C CYS A 197 0.63 2.63 -12.55
N ILE A 198 1.78 2.29 -13.15
CA ILE A 198 1.85 1.36 -14.29
C ILE A 198 1.12 0.05 -13.97
N VAL A 199 1.26 -0.48 -12.76
CA VAL A 199 0.64 -1.75 -12.33
C VAL A 199 -0.78 -1.56 -11.77
N THR A 200 -1.10 -0.36 -11.27
CA THR A 200 -2.39 -0.11 -10.61
C THR A 200 -3.46 0.40 -11.58
N ILE A 201 -3.09 1.18 -12.62
CA ILE A 201 -4.00 1.66 -13.66
C ILE A 201 -4.79 0.51 -14.31
N PRO A 202 -4.18 -0.63 -14.71
CA PRO A 202 -4.91 -1.75 -15.28
C PRO A 202 -6.06 -2.26 -14.39
N LYS A 203 -5.86 -2.31 -13.08
CA LYS A 203 -6.87 -2.79 -12.12
C LYS A 203 -8.13 -1.92 -12.14
N PHE A 204 -7.94 -0.59 -12.23
CA PHE A 204 -9.05 0.36 -12.37
C PHE A 204 -9.68 0.30 -13.76
N TYR A 205 -8.86 0.18 -14.81
CA TYR A 205 -9.34 0.01 -16.18
C TYR A 205 -10.27 -1.20 -16.31
N PHE A 206 -9.87 -2.38 -15.82
CA PHE A 206 -10.70 -3.59 -15.90
C PHE A 206 -12.02 -3.45 -15.15
N THR A 207 -11.99 -2.85 -13.96
CA THR A 207 -13.21 -2.63 -13.18
C THR A 207 -14.14 -1.63 -13.87
N ALA A 208 -13.60 -0.50 -14.35
CA ALA A 208 -14.36 0.51 -15.06
C ALA A 208 -14.93 -0.02 -16.39
N ARG A 209 -14.10 -0.76 -17.16
CA ARG A 209 -14.51 -1.40 -18.40
C ARG A 209 -15.68 -2.35 -18.19
N ALA A 210 -15.58 -3.25 -17.22
CA ALA A 210 -16.66 -4.19 -16.90
C ALA A 210 -17.95 -3.46 -16.51
N SER A 211 -17.85 -2.43 -15.68
CA SER A 211 -18.97 -1.59 -15.28
C SER A 211 -19.62 -0.87 -16.46
N PHE A 212 -18.83 -0.27 -17.34
CA PHE A 212 -19.35 0.48 -18.49
C PHE A 212 -19.97 -0.45 -19.54
N LEU A 213 -19.41 -1.63 -19.80
CA LEU A 213 -19.99 -2.62 -20.69
C LEU A 213 -21.36 -3.10 -20.19
N ASN A 214 -21.48 -3.38 -18.89
CA ASN A 214 -22.76 -3.75 -18.29
C ASN A 214 -23.83 -2.65 -18.44
N ILE A 215 -23.41 -1.39 -18.41
CA ILE A 215 -24.32 -0.25 -18.60
C ILE A 215 -24.76 -0.12 -20.05
N LEU A 216 -23.89 -0.40 -21.01
CA LEU A 216 -24.21 -0.35 -22.43
C LEU A 216 -25.35 -1.28 -22.85
N GLU A 217 -25.58 -2.34 -22.09
CA GLU A 217 -26.68 -3.30 -22.32
C GLU A 217 -28.01 -2.86 -21.70
N LYS A 218 -28.03 -1.75 -20.95
CA LYS A 218 -29.25 -1.30 -20.24
C LYS A 218 -30.27 -0.64 -21.17
N PRO A 219 -31.59 -0.94 -21.04
CA PRO A 219 -32.63 -0.41 -21.92
C PRO A 219 -32.74 1.10 -21.97
N TYR A 220 -32.41 1.81 -20.88
CA TYR A 220 -32.48 3.25 -20.85
C TYR A 220 -31.48 3.95 -21.79
N LEU A 221 -30.40 3.26 -22.17
CA LEU A 221 -29.47 3.80 -23.18
C LEU A 221 -30.05 3.77 -24.60
N LEU A 222 -30.86 2.76 -24.92
CA LEU A 222 -31.61 2.75 -26.19
C LEU A 222 -32.54 3.94 -26.26
N ASN A 223 -33.24 4.25 -25.17
CA ASN A 223 -34.11 5.43 -25.09
C ASN A 223 -33.33 6.73 -25.25
N ALA A 224 -32.14 6.84 -24.64
CA ALA A 224 -31.29 8.02 -24.78
C ALA A 224 -30.82 8.21 -26.22
N LYS A 225 -30.45 7.15 -26.92
CA LYS A 225 -30.08 7.18 -28.34
C LYS A 225 -31.27 7.52 -29.23
N ALA A 226 -32.45 6.93 -28.97
CA ALA A 226 -33.68 7.21 -29.72
C ALA A 226 -34.12 8.68 -29.59
N LYS A 227 -33.83 9.34 -28.46
CA LYS A 227 -34.03 10.78 -28.26
C LYS A 227 -33.03 11.66 -28.99
N GLY A 228 -32.07 11.11 -29.72
CA GLY A 228 -31.06 11.86 -30.47
C GLY A 228 -30.03 12.59 -29.62
N LEU A 229 -29.80 12.13 -28.39
CA LEU A 229 -28.78 12.74 -27.51
C LEU A 229 -27.39 12.59 -28.09
N LYS A 230 -26.57 13.64 -27.96
CA LYS A 230 -25.16 13.63 -28.41
C LYS A 230 -24.38 12.55 -27.67
N GLU A 231 -23.49 11.85 -28.37
CA GLU A 231 -22.67 10.76 -27.81
C GLU A 231 -21.92 11.16 -26.51
N ASN A 232 -21.39 12.38 -26.45
CA ASN A 232 -20.70 12.88 -25.25
C ASN A 232 -21.62 12.97 -24.04
N ILE A 233 -22.91 13.31 -24.24
CA ILE A 233 -23.91 13.35 -23.14
C ILE A 233 -24.19 11.92 -22.68
N ILE A 234 -24.33 10.98 -23.63
CA ILE A 234 -24.54 9.56 -23.31
C ILE A 234 -23.35 9.02 -22.50
N LEU A 235 -22.10 9.30 -22.92
CA LEU A 235 -20.89 8.84 -22.24
C LEU A 235 -20.79 9.37 -20.80
N TRP A 236 -20.88 10.68 -20.61
CA TRP A 236 -20.63 11.26 -19.30
C TRP A 236 -21.84 11.12 -18.35
N LYS A 237 -23.04 11.41 -18.83
CA LYS A 237 -24.23 11.47 -17.98
C LYS A 237 -24.89 10.10 -17.77
N TYR A 238 -24.81 9.20 -18.76
CA TYR A 238 -25.47 7.89 -18.67
C TYR A 238 -24.51 6.75 -18.39
N ILE A 239 -23.32 6.74 -18.98
CA ILE A 239 -22.36 5.64 -18.76
C ILE A 239 -21.48 5.92 -17.57
N PHE A 240 -20.75 7.02 -17.55
CA PHE A 240 -19.77 7.31 -16.51
C PHE A 240 -20.40 7.47 -15.13
N ILE A 241 -21.42 8.32 -14.99
CA ILE A 241 -22.08 8.58 -13.69
C ILE A 241 -22.70 7.30 -13.11
N ASN A 242 -23.34 6.48 -13.92
CA ASN A 242 -23.96 5.24 -13.45
C ASN A 242 -22.93 4.12 -13.21
N GLY A 243 -21.78 4.16 -13.89
CA GLY A 243 -20.71 3.18 -13.76
C GLY A 243 -19.65 3.48 -12.70
N ILE A 244 -19.65 4.68 -12.11
CA ILE A 244 -18.58 5.11 -11.20
C ILE A 244 -18.59 4.36 -9.86
N THR A 245 -19.73 3.87 -9.42
CA THR A 245 -19.88 3.31 -8.07
C THR A 245 -19.02 2.05 -7.82
N PRO A 246 -18.97 1.03 -8.71
CA PRO A 246 -18.05 -0.09 -8.56
C PRO A 246 -16.58 0.34 -8.62
N ILE A 247 -16.29 1.42 -9.36
CA ILE A 247 -14.94 1.96 -9.49
C ILE A 247 -14.47 2.59 -8.17
N VAL A 248 -15.37 3.34 -7.50
CA VAL A 248 -15.09 3.89 -6.15
C VAL A 248 -14.89 2.78 -5.13
N ALA A 249 -15.72 1.74 -5.14
CA ALA A 249 -15.54 0.58 -4.28
C ALA A 249 -14.17 -0.10 -4.51
N ARG A 250 -13.70 -0.12 -5.77
CA ARG A 250 -12.39 -0.64 -6.14
C ARG A 250 -11.24 0.11 -5.47
N VAL A 251 -11.35 1.42 -5.22
CA VAL A 251 -10.31 2.19 -4.51
C VAL A 251 -10.01 1.54 -3.16
N PHE A 252 -11.05 1.32 -2.37
CA PHE A 252 -10.90 0.73 -1.03
C PHE A 252 -10.40 -0.71 -1.09
N LEU A 253 -10.87 -1.50 -2.05
CA LEU A 253 -10.40 -2.86 -2.26
C LEU A 253 -8.91 -2.91 -2.67
N SER A 254 -8.43 -1.89 -3.40
CA SER A 254 -7.05 -1.82 -3.87
C SER A 254 -6.05 -1.39 -2.79
N ILE A 255 -6.50 -0.80 -1.68
CA ILE A 255 -5.61 -0.31 -0.60
C ILE A 255 -4.70 -1.44 -0.10
N GLY A 256 -5.24 -2.62 0.17
CA GLY A 256 -4.45 -3.75 0.67
C GLY A 256 -3.32 -4.17 -0.25
N SER A 257 -3.59 -4.32 -1.55
CA SER A 257 -2.55 -4.69 -2.52
C SER A 257 -1.57 -3.54 -2.78
N THR A 258 -2.03 -2.29 -2.66
CA THR A 258 -1.19 -1.11 -2.87
C THR A 258 -0.24 -0.89 -1.71
N ILE A 259 -0.66 -1.12 -0.45
CA ILE A 259 0.24 -1.07 0.72
C ILE A 259 1.42 -2.02 0.50
N GLY A 260 1.17 -3.29 0.18
CA GLY A 260 2.24 -4.26 -0.05
C GLY A 260 3.20 -3.85 -1.16
N GLY A 261 2.68 -3.33 -2.27
CA GLY A 261 3.49 -2.78 -3.37
C GLY A 261 4.30 -1.56 -2.98
N THR A 262 3.70 -0.64 -2.20
CA THR A 262 4.36 0.59 -1.74
C THR A 262 5.54 0.27 -0.82
N LEU A 263 5.40 -0.68 0.12
CA LEU A 263 6.49 -1.10 0.99
C LEU A 263 7.72 -1.58 0.19
N LEU A 264 7.51 -2.30 -0.92
CA LEU A 264 8.59 -2.75 -1.78
C LEU A 264 9.20 -1.62 -2.61
N ILE A 265 8.38 -0.74 -3.17
CA ILE A 265 8.83 0.44 -3.93
C ILE A 265 9.64 1.40 -3.07
N GLU A 266 9.21 1.64 -1.83
CA GLU A 266 9.95 2.46 -0.87
C GLU A 266 11.38 1.94 -0.66
N ASN A 267 11.57 0.61 -0.65
CA ASN A 267 12.91 0.02 -0.56
C ASN A 267 13.75 0.22 -1.81
N VAL A 268 13.15 0.15 -3.01
CA VAL A 268 13.85 0.36 -4.29
C VAL A 268 14.40 1.79 -4.38
N PHE A 269 13.59 2.78 -3.99
CA PHE A 269 13.94 4.19 -4.07
C PHE A 269 14.48 4.77 -2.75
N ALA A 270 14.75 3.95 -1.73
CA ALA A 270 15.14 4.37 -0.39
C ALA A 270 14.22 5.49 0.16
N TYR A 271 12.91 5.39 -0.11
CA TYR A 271 11.91 6.38 0.30
C TYR A 271 11.61 6.21 1.80
N PRO A 272 11.53 7.28 2.60
CA PRO A 272 11.52 7.19 4.07
C PRO A 272 10.15 6.78 4.66
N GLY A 273 9.49 5.78 4.06
CA GLY A 273 8.19 5.28 4.49
C GLY A 273 8.28 4.05 5.41
N LEU A 274 7.15 3.35 5.56
CA LEU A 274 7.05 2.13 6.37
C LEU A 274 7.85 0.96 5.79
N GLY A 275 8.05 0.91 4.46
CA GLY A 275 8.76 -0.16 3.79
C GLY A 275 10.25 -0.20 4.15
N THR A 276 10.90 0.96 4.22
CA THR A 276 12.30 1.05 4.63
C THR A 276 12.48 0.63 6.08
N VAL A 277 11.59 1.07 6.97
CA VAL A 277 11.58 0.66 8.38
C VAL A 277 11.31 -0.83 8.52
N MET A 278 10.39 -1.38 7.73
CA MET A 278 10.08 -2.82 7.72
C MET A 278 11.28 -3.67 7.30
N LYS A 279 12.00 -3.24 6.25
CA LYS A 279 13.24 -3.90 5.80
C LYS A 279 14.29 -3.94 6.91
N GLU A 280 14.51 -2.82 7.60
CA GLU A 280 15.44 -2.73 8.71
C GLU A 280 14.97 -3.57 9.91
N ALA A 281 13.68 -3.49 10.26
CA ALA A 281 13.09 -4.29 11.33
C ALA A 281 13.25 -5.80 11.09
N VAL A 282 13.05 -6.27 9.85
CA VAL A 282 13.29 -7.67 9.48
C VAL A 282 14.77 -8.02 9.55
N ARG A 283 15.65 -7.16 9.03
CA ARG A 283 17.11 -7.38 9.04
C ARG A 283 17.66 -7.50 10.47
N PHE A 284 17.17 -6.64 11.37
CA PHE A 284 17.62 -6.60 12.77
C PHE A 284 16.72 -7.40 13.73
N ARG A 285 15.75 -8.16 13.19
CA ARG A 285 14.80 -8.98 13.98
C ARG A 285 14.09 -8.17 15.07
N ASP A 286 13.71 -6.94 14.75
CA ASP A 286 12.97 -6.08 15.65
C ASP A 286 11.49 -6.50 15.71
N TYR A 287 11.19 -7.44 16.59
CA TYR A 287 9.86 -8.05 16.71
C TYR A 287 8.78 -7.02 17.00
N THR A 288 9.07 -6.03 17.88
CA THR A 288 8.13 -4.98 18.24
C THR A 288 7.79 -4.08 17.06
N MET A 289 8.79 -3.68 16.28
CA MET A 289 8.59 -2.86 15.09
C MET A 289 7.84 -3.62 13.99
N ILE A 290 8.22 -4.87 13.70
CA ILE A 290 7.52 -5.71 12.71
C ILE A 290 6.04 -5.84 13.08
N GLN A 291 5.75 -6.15 14.36
CA GLN A 291 4.37 -6.26 14.85
C GLN A 291 3.59 -4.96 14.72
N GLY A 292 4.21 -3.83 15.06
CA GLY A 292 3.58 -2.50 14.95
C GLY A 292 3.20 -2.16 13.51
N ILE A 293 4.10 -2.38 12.55
CA ILE A 293 3.84 -2.12 11.12
C ILE A 293 2.73 -3.06 10.59
N PHE A 294 2.79 -4.35 10.90
CA PHE A 294 1.78 -5.30 10.47
C PHE A 294 0.41 -5.03 11.10
N LEU A 295 0.35 -4.69 12.39
CA LEU A 295 -0.90 -4.35 13.07
C LEU A 295 -1.55 -3.14 12.39
N LEU A 296 -0.78 -2.06 12.18
CA LEU A 296 -1.26 -0.87 11.51
C LEU A 296 -1.77 -1.17 10.08
N SER A 297 -0.95 -1.88 9.29
CA SER A 297 -1.31 -2.26 7.93
C SER A 297 -2.58 -3.11 7.90
N SER A 298 -2.71 -4.07 8.82
CA SER A 298 -3.89 -4.92 8.94
C SER A 298 -5.16 -4.14 9.27
N ILE A 299 -5.07 -3.17 10.18
CA ILE A 299 -6.20 -2.30 10.52
C ILE A 299 -6.63 -1.48 9.30
N ILE A 300 -5.69 -0.85 8.59
CA ILE A 300 -5.98 -0.06 7.38
C ILE A 300 -6.67 -0.94 6.32
N VAL A 301 -6.15 -2.14 6.07
CA VAL A 301 -6.72 -3.06 5.07
C VAL A 301 -8.12 -3.52 5.47
N LEU A 302 -8.34 -3.92 6.72
CA LEU A 302 -9.65 -4.37 7.19
C LEU A 302 -10.70 -3.27 7.17
N ILE A 303 -10.35 -2.05 7.58
CA ILE A 303 -11.25 -0.89 7.48
C ILE A 303 -11.60 -0.62 6.01
N SER A 304 -10.60 -0.66 5.13
CA SER A 304 -10.81 -0.43 3.70
C SER A 304 -11.71 -1.48 3.06
N LEU A 305 -11.54 -2.75 3.38
CA LEU A 305 -12.41 -3.83 2.93
C LEU A 305 -13.84 -3.65 3.44
N PHE A 306 -14.00 -3.27 4.71
CA PHE A 306 -15.33 -3.00 5.28
C PHE A 306 -16.03 -1.84 4.59
N ILE A 307 -15.30 -0.77 4.26
CA ILE A 307 -15.86 0.37 3.50
C ILE A 307 -16.24 -0.08 2.08
N SER A 308 -15.37 -0.83 1.39
CA SER A 308 -15.65 -1.37 0.05
C SER A 308 -16.92 -2.21 0.03
N ASP A 309 -17.05 -3.14 0.98
CA ASP A 309 -18.24 -3.98 1.12
C ASP A 309 -19.51 -3.18 1.44
N SER A 310 -19.37 -2.12 2.23
CA SER A 310 -20.51 -1.25 2.58
C SER A 310 -21.00 -0.47 1.36
N ILE A 311 -20.08 0.02 0.53
CA ILE A 311 -20.39 0.69 -0.73
C ILE A 311 -21.10 -0.28 -1.69
N ASN A 312 -20.54 -1.48 -1.91
CA ASN A 312 -21.13 -2.47 -2.80
C ASN A 312 -22.55 -2.84 -2.38
N ASN A 313 -22.80 -3.03 -1.07
CA ASN A 313 -24.18 -3.30 -0.59
C ASN A 313 -25.16 -2.18 -0.76
N TYR A 314 -24.69 -0.95 -0.65
CA TYR A 314 -25.55 0.21 -0.88
C TYR A 314 -26.00 0.27 -2.34
N ILE A 315 -25.10 -0.14 -3.25
CA ILE A 315 -25.38 -0.24 -4.69
C ILE A 315 -26.38 -1.35 -4.99
N ASP A 316 -26.10 -2.57 -4.49
CA ASP A 316 -26.96 -3.75 -4.73
C ASP A 316 -28.40 -3.51 -4.28
N LYS A 317 -28.59 -2.76 -3.19
CA LYS A 317 -29.92 -2.42 -2.68
C LYS A 317 -30.67 -1.41 -3.55
N ARG A 318 -29.98 -0.62 -4.35
CA ARG A 318 -30.62 0.35 -5.26
C ARG A 318 -31.03 -0.24 -6.59
N GLY A 319 -30.69 -1.51 -6.88
CA GLY A 319 -31.09 -2.20 -8.11
C GLY A 319 -30.52 -1.57 -9.39
N VAL A 320 -29.35 -0.96 -9.28
CA VAL A 320 -28.63 -0.36 -10.43
C VAL A 320 -27.81 -1.41 -11.15
#